data_3d1f74ded5c7a739223e0730ef453d84
#
_entry.id   3d1f74ded5c7a739223e0730ef453d84
#
_cell.length_a   1.000
_cell.length_b   1.000
_cell.length_c   1.000
_cell.angle_alpha   90.00
_cell.angle_beta   90.00
_cell.angle_gamma   90.00
#
_symmetry.space_group_name_H-M   'P 1'
#
loop_
_entity.id
_entity.type
_entity.pdbx_description
1 polymer ?
#
loop_
_entity_poly.entity_id
_entity_poly.type
_entity_poly.pdbx_seq_one_letter_code
_entity_poly.pdbx_strand_id
1 'polypeptide(L)'
;MKVRNLSLKLNQKKIFENISFDIKIAKSLMIMGESGVGKSLLGKSLIRLLDPKFEISADEWSFNEVSVLNLNQNELRAFRSKVGLVLQDAELSLYPYLDIGNLFHLILKTHTKLNRKDHKRYAFDLLEKLGFDDIDLLWHSYANELSLGMARRVSLALTLLSKPQILICDEITASLDKENVQKIIQILKELKNTLGLVCITHDLNLVNSLADEVLFLEKNQAQLFKADEFLRIYHA
;
A
#
# COMPACT_ATOMS: atom_id res chain seq x y z
N MET A 1 -2.84 5.73 -12.41
CA MET A 1 -2.87 4.35 -12.95
C MET A 1 -4.27 4.10 -13.48
N LYS A 2 -4.38 3.51 -14.64
CA LYS A 2 -5.67 3.19 -15.26
C LYS A 2 -5.74 1.68 -15.48
N VAL A 3 -6.84 1.05 -15.08
CA VAL A 3 -7.04 -0.39 -15.13
C VAL A 3 -8.39 -0.68 -15.76
N ARG A 4 -8.43 -1.55 -16.79
CA ARG A 4 -9.65 -1.99 -17.49
C ARG A 4 -9.62 -3.50 -17.67
N ASN A 5 -10.71 -4.13 -17.23
CA ASN A 5 -10.97 -5.57 -17.36
C ASN A 5 -9.80 -6.44 -16.83
N LEU A 6 -9.20 -6.01 -15.69
CA LEU A 6 -8.16 -6.78 -15.02
C LEU A 6 -8.74 -8.09 -14.50
N SER A 7 -8.08 -9.19 -14.84
CA SER A 7 -8.47 -10.53 -14.43
C SER A 7 -7.26 -11.29 -13.92
N LEU A 8 -7.48 -12.15 -12.91
CA LEU A 8 -6.45 -12.97 -12.28
C LEU A 8 -6.94 -14.42 -12.18
N LYS A 9 -6.07 -15.35 -12.62
CA LYS A 9 -6.30 -16.79 -12.50
C LYS A 9 -5.13 -17.47 -11.80
N LEU A 10 -5.40 -18.58 -11.14
CA LEU A 10 -4.42 -19.51 -10.60
C LEU A 10 -4.77 -20.92 -11.03
N ASN A 11 -3.89 -21.60 -11.79
CA ASN A 11 -4.13 -22.94 -12.32
C ASN A 11 -5.51 -23.06 -12.99
N GLN A 12 -5.84 -22.14 -13.91
CA GLN A 12 -7.12 -22.00 -14.61
C GLN A 12 -8.33 -21.63 -13.71
N LYS A 13 -8.18 -21.63 -12.38
CA LYS A 13 -9.23 -21.16 -11.48
C LYS A 13 -9.25 -19.64 -11.46
N LYS A 14 -10.42 -19.06 -11.74
CA LYS A 14 -10.64 -17.62 -11.62
C LYS A 14 -10.58 -17.17 -10.17
N ILE A 15 -9.80 -16.12 -9.89
CA ILE A 15 -9.76 -15.45 -8.59
C ILE A 15 -10.68 -14.23 -8.66
N PHE A 16 -10.49 -13.37 -9.67
CA PHE A 16 -11.40 -12.27 -10.00
C PHE A 16 -11.32 -11.99 -11.52
N GLU A 17 -12.35 -11.33 -12.05
CA GLU A 17 -12.44 -11.00 -13.47
C GLU A 17 -13.03 -9.61 -13.70
N ASN A 18 -12.61 -8.99 -14.82
CA ASN A 18 -13.18 -7.77 -15.39
C ASN A 18 -13.23 -6.58 -14.43
N ILE A 19 -12.20 -6.45 -13.56
CA ILE A 19 -12.11 -5.34 -12.62
C ILE A 19 -11.59 -4.09 -13.34
N SER A 20 -12.33 -2.98 -13.20
CA SER A 20 -11.99 -1.70 -13.83
C SER A 20 -12.08 -0.55 -12.83
N PHE A 21 -11.01 0.26 -12.74
CA PHE A 21 -10.93 1.44 -11.88
C PHE A 21 -9.78 2.34 -12.29
N ASP A 22 -9.76 3.54 -11.74
CA ASP A 22 -8.66 4.49 -11.87
C ASP A 22 -8.06 4.82 -10.50
N ILE A 23 -6.74 4.97 -10.44
CA ILE A 23 -6.04 5.50 -9.26
C ILE A 23 -5.42 6.85 -9.68
N LYS A 24 -5.87 7.94 -9.06
CA LYS A 24 -5.45 9.31 -9.35
C LYS A 24 -4.72 9.90 -8.15
N ILE A 25 -3.80 10.83 -8.41
CA ILE A 25 -3.17 11.63 -7.35
C ILE A 25 -4.24 12.42 -6.60
N ALA A 26 -4.05 12.60 -5.30
CA ALA A 26 -4.98 13.24 -4.36
C ALA A 26 -6.38 12.58 -4.31
N LYS A 27 -6.45 11.30 -4.71
CA LYS A 27 -7.66 10.48 -4.59
C LYS A 27 -7.36 9.17 -3.88
N SER A 28 -8.40 8.61 -3.27
CA SER A 28 -8.33 7.33 -2.58
C SER A 28 -9.36 6.34 -3.10
N LEU A 29 -8.91 5.12 -3.30
CA LEU A 29 -9.73 3.96 -3.64
C LEU A 29 -9.67 2.98 -2.45
N MET A 30 -10.81 2.68 -1.85
CA MET A 30 -10.90 1.59 -0.88
C MET A 30 -11.28 0.31 -1.60
N ILE A 31 -10.60 -0.78 -1.29
CA ILE A 31 -10.91 -2.12 -1.78
C ILE A 31 -11.51 -2.91 -0.61
N MET A 32 -12.78 -3.22 -0.71
CA MET A 32 -13.54 -3.94 0.30
C MET A 32 -14.11 -5.25 -0.25
N GLY A 33 -14.69 -6.06 0.62
CA GLY A 33 -15.34 -7.33 0.26
C GLY A 33 -15.05 -8.42 1.30
N GLU A 34 -15.63 -9.60 1.11
CA GLU A 34 -15.48 -10.72 2.02
C GLU A 34 -14.04 -11.22 2.15
N SER A 35 -13.77 -11.94 3.25
CA SER A 35 -12.47 -12.58 3.44
C SER A 35 -12.25 -13.66 2.36
N GLY A 36 -11.02 -13.74 1.84
CA GLY A 36 -10.65 -14.74 0.83
C GLY A 36 -11.09 -14.43 -0.61
N VAL A 37 -11.77 -13.32 -0.89
CA VAL A 37 -12.24 -12.96 -2.24
C VAL A 37 -11.11 -12.49 -3.19
N GLY A 38 -9.89 -12.30 -2.67
CA GLY A 38 -8.73 -11.93 -3.50
C GLY A 38 -8.26 -10.48 -3.37
N LYS A 39 -8.71 -9.72 -2.35
CA LYS A 39 -8.33 -8.31 -2.15
C LYS A 39 -6.80 -8.10 -2.11
N SER A 40 -6.10 -8.85 -1.24
CA SER A 40 -4.63 -8.77 -1.14
C SER A 40 -3.93 -9.23 -2.42
N LEU A 41 -4.51 -10.21 -3.14
CA LEU A 41 -4.00 -10.60 -4.45
C LEU A 41 -4.19 -9.49 -5.48
N LEU A 42 -5.30 -8.74 -5.44
CA LEU A 42 -5.49 -7.56 -6.28
C LEU A 42 -4.43 -6.50 -5.97
N GLY A 43 -4.19 -6.17 -4.70
CA GLY A 43 -3.12 -5.24 -4.31
C GLY A 43 -1.74 -5.65 -4.81
N LYS A 44 -1.38 -6.92 -4.63
CA LYS A 44 -0.10 -7.48 -5.14
C LYS A 44 -0.05 -7.52 -6.67
N SER A 45 -1.17 -7.79 -7.35
CA SER A 45 -1.23 -7.76 -8.80
C SER A 45 -0.90 -6.38 -9.35
N LEU A 46 -1.41 -5.30 -8.70
CA LEU A 46 -1.20 -3.92 -9.15
C LEU A 46 0.28 -3.49 -9.24
N ILE A 47 1.18 -4.19 -8.60
CA ILE A 47 2.64 -4.01 -8.72
C ILE A 47 3.34 -5.22 -9.36
N ARG A 48 2.56 -6.16 -9.92
CA ARG A 48 3.07 -7.43 -10.48
C ARG A 48 3.93 -8.23 -9.48
N LEU A 49 3.54 -8.23 -8.20
CA LEU A 49 4.21 -8.97 -7.12
C LEU A 49 3.44 -10.26 -6.81
N LEU A 50 3.26 -11.11 -7.79
CA LEU A 50 2.63 -12.42 -7.67
C LEU A 50 3.57 -13.51 -8.14
N ASP A 51 3.37 -14.74 -7.64
CA ASP A 51 4.06 -15.94 -8.13
C ASP A 51 3.78 -16.12 -9.64
N PRO A 52 4.73 -16.57 -10.43
CA PRO A 52 4.55 -16.85 -11.86
C PRO A 52 3.41 -17.83 -12.22
N LYS A 53 2.90 -18.58 -11.23
CA LYS A 53 1.71 -19.45 -11.43
C LYS A 53 0.42 -18.67 -11.64
N PHE A 54 0.40 -17.38 -11.26
CA PHE A 54 -0.75 -16.52 -11.50
C PHE A 54 -0.71 -15.95 -12.91
N GLU A 55 -1.82 -16.08 -13.62
CA GLU A 55 -2.03 -15.50 -14.93
C GLU A 55 -2.80 -14.18 -14.79
N ILE A 56 -2.16 -13.08 -15.20
CA ILE A 56 -2.75 -11.75 -15.17
C ILE A 56 -3.07 -11.33 -16.60
N SER A 57 -4.29 -10.83 -16.83
CA SER A 57 -4.73 -10.24 -18.09
C SER A 57 -5.52 -8.97 -17.83
N ALA A 58 -5.44 -8.02 -18.76
CA ALA A 58 -6.23 -6.79 -18.76
C ALA A 58 -6.34 -6.25 -20.19
N ASP A 59 -7.44 -5.56 -20.51
CA ASP A 59 -7.57 -4.86 -21.79
C ASP A 59 -6.69 -3.60 -21.81
N GLU A 60 -6.66 -2.88 -20.67
CA GLU A 60 -5.75 -1.77 -20.45
C GLU A 60 -5.26 -1.80 -19.01
N TRP A 61 -3.94 -1.72 -18.84
CA TRP A 61 -3.33 -1.45 -17.55
C TRP A 61 -2.13 -0.56 -17.76
N SER A 62 -2.33 0.73 -17.50
CA SER A 62 -1.33 1.76 -17.78
C SER A 62 -0.98 2.56 -16.52
N PHE A 63 0.28 2.96 -16.42
CA PHE A 63 0.80 3.88 -15.43
C PHE A 63 1.63 4.94 -16.12
N ASN A 64 1.25 6.23 -15.99
CA ASN A 64 1.84 7.33 -16.74
C ASN A 64 1.94 7.03 -18.26
N GLU A 65 0.82 6.53 -18.83
CA GLU A 65 0.67 6.17 -20.25
C GLU A 65 1.51 4.97 -20.73
N VAL A 66 2.28 4.35 -19.84
CA VAL A 66 3.08 3.14 -20.15
C VAL A 66 2.32 1.89 -19.74
N SER A 67 2.24 0.90 -20.64
CA SER A 67 1.62 -0.40 -20.34
C SER A 67 2.39 -1.17 -19.27
N VAL A 68 1.73 -1.48 -18.15
CA VAL A 68 2.35 -2.23 -17.04
C VAL A 68 2.53 -3.71 -17.40
N LEU A 69 1.67 -4.28 -18.26
CA LEU A 69 1.78 -5.69 -18.68
C LEU A 69 3.08 -5.99 -19.42
N ASN A 70 3.60 -5.01 -20.19
CA ASN A 70 4.72 -5.18 -21.10
C ASN A 70 6.08 -4.77 -20.51
N LEU A 71 6.13 -4.33 -19.24
CA LEU A 71 7.37 -3.89 -18.61
C LEU A 71 8.38 -5.03 -18.50
N ASN A 72 9.60 -4.79 -18.93
CA ASN A 72 10.74 -5.66 -18.66
C ASN A 72 11.20 -5.55 -17.20
N GLN A 73 12.16 -6.35 -16.76
CA GLN A 73 12.61 -6.39 -15.35
C GLN A 73 13.14 -5.05 -14.82
N ASN A 74 13.85 -4.28 -15.62
CA ASN A 74 14.39 -2.99 -15.20
C ASN A 74 13.29 -1.93 -15.10
N GLU A 75 12.39 -1.90 -16.08
CA GLU A 75 11.22 -1.02 -16.08
C GLU A 75 10.28 -1.37 -14.92
N LEU A 76 10.11 -2.66 -14.62
CA LEU A 76 9.30 -3.11 -13.49
C LEU A 76 9.88 -2.67 -12.14
N ARG A 77 11.22 -2.68 -11.99
CA ARG A 77 11.88 -2.10 -10.79
C ARG A 77 11.61 -0.59 -10.68
N ALA A 78 11.77 0.14 -11.78
CA ALA A 78 11.47 1.58 -11.82
C ALA A 78 9.99 1.86 -11.53
N PHE A 79 9.07 1.08 -12.09
CA PHE A 79 7.64 1.15 -11.78
C PHE A 79 7.35 0.90 -10.29
N ARG A 80 7.91 -0.16 -9.69
CA ARG A 80 7.73 -0.48 -8.27
C ARG A 80 8.32 0.57 -7.33
N SER A 81 9.27 1.39 -7.78
CA SER A 81 9.71 2.55 -6.98
C SER A 81 8.69 3.68 -6.96
N LYS A 82 7.74 3.71 -7.91
CA LYS A 82 6.66 4.71 -8.01
C LYS A 82 5.32 4.23 -7.46
N VAL A 83 5.18 2.94 -7.21
CA VAL A 83 3.96 2.35 -6.61
C VAL A 83 4.38 1.54 -5.40
N GLY A 84 4.25 2.14 -4.22
CA GLY A 84 4.59 1.50 -2.95
C GLY A 84 3.50 0.54 -2.49
N LEU A 85 3.89 -0.54 -1.80
CA LEU A 85 2.97 -1.48 -1.15
C LEU A 85 3.39 -1.69 0.30
N VAL A 86 2.46 -1.43 1.22
CA VAL A 86 2.56 -1.80 2.64
C VAL A 86 1.71 -3.04 2.85
N LEU A 87 2.33 -4.12 3.30
CA LEU A 87 1.66 -5.42 3.53
C LEU A 87 1.01 -5.48 4.91
N GLN A 88 0.02 -6.34 5.05
CA GLN A 88 -0.69 -6.62 6.30
C GLN A 88 0.27 -7.03 7.42
N ASP A 89 1.20 -7.96 7.13
CA ASP A 89 2.17 -8.49 8.09
C ASP A 89 3.43 -7.60 8.10
N ALA A 90 3.29 -6.38 8.61
CA ALA A 90 4.36 -5.39 8.61
C ALA A 90 5.62 -5.88 9.35
N GLU A 91 5.47 -6.59 10.48
CA GLU A 91 6.58 -7.15 11.25
C GLU A 91 7.39 -8.15 10.42
N LEU A 92 6.72 -9.03 9.66
CA LEU A 92 7.36 -10.01 8.80
C LEU A 92 7.99 -9.38 7.55
N SER A 93 7.58 -8.15 7.21
CA SER A 93 8.15 -7.40 6.07
C SER A 93 9.46 -6.70 6.41
N LEU A 94 9.76 -6.52 7.71
CA LEU A 94 11.02 -5.94 8.19
C LEU A 94 12.07 -7.04 8.34
N TYR A 95 13.27 -6.79 7.80
CA TYR A 95 14.35 -7.77 7.88
C TYR A 95 14.86 -7.90 9.34
N PRO A 96 14.73 -9.07 9.97
CA PRO A 96 14.84 -9.19 11.43
C PRO A 96 16.28 -9.05 11.97
N TYR A 97 17.30 -9.16 11.10
CA TYR A 97 18.71 -9.13 11.50
C TYR A 97 19.38 -7.75 11.31
N LEU A 98 18.61 -6.75 10.91
CA LEU A 98 19.08 -5.37 10.83
C LEU A 98 18.26 -4.50 11.78
N ASP A 99 18.93 -3.57 12.45
CA ASP A 99 18.23 -2.49 13.15
C ASP A 99 17.50 -1.56 12.16
N ILE A 100 16.56 -0.79 12.66
CA ILE A 100 15.75 0.11 11.84
C ILE A 100 16.63 1.12 11.09
N GLY A 101 17.67 1.65 11.72
CA GLY A 101 18.59 2.59 11.07
C GLY A 101 19.31 2.00 9.87
N ASN A 102 19.75 0.75 9.96
CA ASN A 102 20.38 0.05 8.83
C ASN A 102 19.40 -0.29 7.72
N LEU A 103 18.12 -0.60 8.04
CA LEU A 103 17.07 -0.74 7.02
C LEU A 103 16.85 0.56 6.26
N PHE A 104 16.76 1.70 6.95
CA PHE A 104 16.67 3.02 6.30
C PHE A 104 17.88 3.31 5.42
N HIS A 105 19.08 3.05 5.92
CA HIS A 105 20.31 3.23 5.14
C HIS A 105 20.33 2.39 3.86
N LEU A 106 19.92 1.13 3.94
CA LEU A 106 19.87 0.22 2.81
C LEU A 106 18.95 0.74 1.70
N ILE A 107 17.73 1.15 2.08
CA ILE A 107 16.73 1.64 1.12
C ILE A 107 17.15 2.99 0.54
N LEU A 108 17.59 3.95 1.37
CA LEU A 108 18.03 5.25 0.90
C LEU A 108 19.25 5.16 -0.03
N LYS A 109 20.20 4.28 0.24
CA LYS A 109 21.33 4.00 -0.64
C LYS A 109 20.87 3.52 -2.02
N THR A 110 19.79 2.75 -2.07
CA THR A 110 19.26 2.20 -3.32
C THR A 110 18.47 3.23 -4.13
N HIS A 111 17.73 4.11 -3.45
CA HIS A 111 16.76 5.02 -4.08
C HIS A 111 17.23 6.47 -4.17
N THR A 112 18.34 6.84 -3.52
CA THR A 112 18.85 8.22 -3.49
C THR A 112 20.34 8.30 -3.74
N LYS A 113 20.83 9.51 -4.03
CA LYS A 113 22.26 9.82 -4.10
C LYS A 113 22.78 10.48 -2.81
N LEU A 114 22.01 10.45 -1.74
CA LEU A 114 22.36 11.02 -0.44
C LEU A 114 23.54 10.24 0.16
N ASN A 115 24.39 10.94 0.92
CA ASN A 115 25.43 10.29 1.72
C ASN A 115 24.83 9.72 3.03
N ARG A 116 25.60 8.87 3.74
CA ARG A 116 25.11 8.18 4.95
C ARG A 116 24.69 9.12 6.08
N LYS A 117 25.30 10.29 6.20
CA LYS A 117 24.94 11.28 7.25
C LYS A 117 23.58 11.92 6.95
N ASP A 118 23.34 12.22 5.67
CA ASP A 118 22.06 12.78 5.23
C ASP A 118 20.92 11.74 5.30
N HIS A 119 21.23 10.42 5.20
CA HIS A 119 20.24 9.36 5.40
C HIS A 119 19.59 9.45 6.78
N LYS A 120 20.40 9.63 7.87
CA LYS A 120 19.85 9.71 9.24
C LYS A 120 18.91 10.91 9.36
N ARG A 121 19.34 12.08 8.92
CA ARG A 121 18.50 13.30 8.96
C ARG A 121 17.19 13.13 8.21
N TYR A 122 17.27 12.63 6.96
CA TYR A 122 16.09 12.40 6.14
C TYR A 122 15.11 11.40 6.77
N ALA A 123 15.64 10.32 7.35
CA ALA A 123 14.83 9.32 8.03
C ALA A 123 14.17 9.90 9.29
N PHE A 124 14.88 10.70 10.08
CA PHE A 124 14.36 11.33 11.30
C PHE A 124 13.21 12.28 10.98
N ASP A 125 13.38 13.17 9.98
CA ASP A 125 12.32 14.07 9.52
C ASP A 125 11.05 13.32 9.08
N LEU A 126 11.21 12.13 8.48
CA LEU A 126 10.09 11.30 8.06
C LEU A 126 9.44 10.57 9.23
N LEU A 127 10.23 10.02 10.15
CA LEU A 127 9.72 9.30 11.33
C LEU A 127 8.98 10.24 12.28
N GLU A 128 9.46 11.47 12.46
CA GLU A 128 8.76 12.53 13.21
C GLU A 128 7.38 12.81 12.63
N LYS A 129 7.28 13.00 11.30
CA LYS A 129 5.99 13.17 10.59
C LYS A 129 5.05 11.97 10.75
N LEU A 130 5.59 10.79 10.97
CA LEU A 130 4.81 9.57 11.21
C LEU A 130 4.50 9.36 12.70
N GLY A 131 4.76 10.36 13.55
CA GLY A 131 4.38 10.39 14.95
C GLY A 131 5.20 9.47 15.85
N PHE A 132 6.51 9.39 15.61
CA PHE A 132 7.45 8.77 16.55
C PHE A 132 8.06 9.84 17.46
N ASP A 133 8.01 9.61 18.77
CA ASP A 133 8.54 10.53 19.78
C ASP A 133 10.02 10.24 20.06
N ASP A 134 10.40 8.99 20.33
CA ASP A 134 11.78 8.58 20.60
C ASP A 134 12.41 7.91 19.36
N ILE A 135 12.84 8.75 18.42
CA ILE A 135 13.39 8.28 17.15
C ILE A 135 14.82 7.72 17.33
N ASP A 136 15.61 8.22 18.29
CA ASP A 136 16.94 7.67 18.55
C ASP A 136 16.86 6.25 19.12
N LEU A 137 15.94 5.94 20.01
CA LEU A 137 15.70 4.59 20.48
C LEU A 137 15.22 3.70 19.33
N LEU A 138 14.21 4.14 18.56
CA LEU A 138 13.70 3.43 17.40
C LEU A 138 14.80 3.11 16.38
N TRP A 139 15.73 4.07 16.16
CA TRP A 139 16.81 3.93 15.17
C TRP A 139 17.71 2.73 15.43
N HIS A 140 17.90 2.39 16.71
CA HIS A 140 18.73 1.27 17.16
C HIS A 140 17.94 0.00 17.50
N SER A 141 16.60 0.06 17.42
CA SER A 141 15.74 -1.08 17.68
C SER A 141 15.72 -2.06 16.50
N TYR A 142 15.40 -3.31 16.80
CA TYR A 142 15.13 -4.36 15.81
C TYR A 142 13.63 -4.55 15.61
N ALA A 143 13.23 -5.21 14.52
CA ALA A 143 11.82 -5.42 14.16
C ALA A 143 11.00 -6.10 15.28
N ASN A 144 11.59 -7.08 15.97
CA ASN A 144 10.97 -7.83 17.06
C ASN A 144 10.80 -7.06 18.38
N GLU A 145 11.38 -5.86 18.48
CA GLU A 145 11.24 -4.97 19.65
C GLU A 145 10.11 -3.94 19.45
N LEU A 146 9.53 -3.90 18.25
CA LEU A 146 8.49 -2.94 17.92
C LEU A 146 7.10 -3.47 18.27
N SER A 147 6.22 -2.58 18.77
CA SER A 147 4.79 -2.89 18.77
C SER A 147 4.25 -2.99 17.34
N LEU A 148 3.13 -3.67 17.14
CA LEU A 148 2.49 -3.81 15.83
C LEU A 148 2.23 -2.45 15.16
N GLY A 149 1.77 -1.46 15.93
CA GLY A 149 1.56 -0.09 15.42
C GLY A 149 2.87 0.61 15.03
N MET A 150 3.95 0.39 15.77
CA MET A 150 5.28 0.90 15.41
C MET A 150 5.79 0.23 14.14
N ALA A 151 5.73 -1.11 14.05
CA ALA A 151 6.18 -1.86 12.89
C ALA A 151 5.45 -1.43 11.61
N ARG A 152 4.14 -1.17 11.67
CA ARG A 152 3.36 -0.65 10.53
C ARG A 152 3.78 0.74 10.11
N ARG A 153 3.99 1.66 11.07
CA ARG A 153 4.48 3.02 10.75
C ARG A 153 5.91 3.00 10.19
N VAL A 154 6.78 2.11 10.70
CA VAL A 154 8.12 1.91 10.13
C VAL A 154 8.04 1.34 8.71
N SER A 155 7.22 0.31 8.47
CA SER A 155 7.01 -0.25 7.12
C SER A 155 6.47 0.81 6.14
N LEU A 156 5.55 1.64 6.60
CA LEU A 156 5.05 2.80 5.84
C LEU A 156 6.19 3.79 5.55
N ALA A 157 7.00 4.16 6.57
CA ALA A 157 8.16 5.05 6.40
C ALA A 157 9.12 4.52 5.34
N LEU A 158 9.53 3.25 5.45
CA LEU A 158 10.44 2.62 4.49
C LEU A 158 9.88 2.64 3.06
N THR A 159 8.57 2.40 2.90
CA THR A 159 7.90 2.47 1.60
C THR A 159 7.92 3.90 1.03
N LEU A 160 7.72 4.91 1.86
CA LEU A 160 7.72 6.32 1.46
C LEU A 160 9.10 6.86 1.07
N LEU A 161 10.20 6.19 1.44
CA LEU A 161 11.56 6.59 1.04
C LEU A 161 11.77 6.61 -0.47
N SER A 162 11.06 5.77 -1.21
CA SER A 162 11.09 5.75 -2.67
C SER A 162 10.31 6.90 -3.32
N LYS A 163 9.60 7.73 -2.54
CA LYS A 163 8.72 8.81 -2.98
C LYS A 163 7.69 8.31 -4.01
N PRO A 164 6.84 7.36 -3.62
CA PRO A 164 5.87 6.76 -4.55
C PRO A 164 4.83 7.80 -4.99
N GLN A 165 4.28 7.63 -6.18
CA GLN A 165 3.12 8.38 -6.67
C GLN A 165 1.80 7.71 -6.25
N ILE A 166 1.83 6.40 -6.04
CA ILE A 166 0.70 5.62 -5.54
C ILE A 166 1.17 4.81 -4.34
N LEU A 167 0.37 4.80 -3.28
CA LEU A 167 0.58 3.97 -2.09
C LEU A 167 -0.57 2.99 -1.96
N ILE A 168 -0.25 1.71 -1.89
CA ILE A 168 -1.18 0.62 -1.64
C ILE A 168 -0.95 0.15 -0.21
N CYS A 169 -2.00 0.11 0.62
CA CYS A 169 -1.97 -0.36 1.99
C CYS A 169 -2.88 -1.58 2.12
N ASP A 170 -2.33 -2.73 2.49
CA ASP A 170 -3.10 -3.94 2.72
C ASP A 170 -3.35 -4.11 4.22
N GLU A 171 -4.61 -3.93 4.66
CA GLU A 171 -5.10 -4.08 6.03
C GLU A 171 -4.27 -3.30 7.09
N ILE A 172 -3.87 -2.07 6.76
CA ILE A 172 -2.91 -1.27 7.57
C ILE A 172 -3.44 -0.95 8.98
N THR A 173 -4.76 -0.95 9.21
CA THR A 173 -5.40 -0.68 10.51
C THR A 173 -5.79 -1.96 11.27
N ALA A 174 -5.69 -3.14 10.65
CA ALA A 174 -6.16 -4.38 11.26
C ALA A 174 -5.40 -4.72 12.56
N SER A 175 -6.11 -5.19 13.58
CA SER A 175 -5.53 -5.60 14.87
C SER A 175 -4.81 -4.48 15.65
N LEU A 176 -5.01 -3.21 15.28
CA LEU A 176 -4.52 -2.09 16.06
C LEU A 176 -5.57 -1.63 17.07
N ASP A 177 -5.11 -1.07 18.20
CA ASP A 177 -5.96 -0.34 19.12
C ASP A 177 -6.46 0.98 18.50
N LYS A 178 -7.49 1.57 19.09
CA LYS A 178 -8.16 2.77 18.56
C LYS A 178 -7.22 3.98 18.39
N GLU A 179 -6.27 4.15 19.29
CA GLU A 179 -5.32 5.28 19.22
C GLU A 179 -4.38 5.13 18.01
N ASN A 180 -3.81 3.95 17.82
CA ASN A 180 -2.94 3.67 16.67
C ASN A 180 -3.71 3.73 15.35
N VAL A 181 -4.98 3.27 15.30
CA VAL A 181 -5.87 3.44 14.13
C VAL A 181 -6.02 4.91 13.78
N GLN A 182 -6.31 5.78 14.75
CA GLN A 182 -6.47 7.22 14.50
C GLN A 182 -5.17 7.88 14.00
N LYS A 183 -4.02 7.50 14.56
CA LYS A 183 -2.71 7.96 14.07
C LYS A 183 -2.49 7.58 12.61
N ILE A 184 -2.76 6.33 12.24
CA ILE A 184 -2.64 5.86 10.84
C ILE A 184 -3.61 6.61 9.91
N ILE A 185 -4.86 6.79 10.31
CA ILE A 185 -5.85 7.55 9.52
C ILE A 185 -5.36 8.97 9.26
N GLN A 186 -4.83 9.65 10.29
CA GLN A 186 -4.31 11.02 10.15
C GLN A 186 -3.13 11.08 9.17
N ILE A 187 -2.18 10.17 9.29
CA ILE A 187 -1.03 10.05 8.39
C ILE A 187 -1.52 9.84 6.94
N LEU A 188 -2.46 8.91 6.72
CA LEU A 188 -2.98 8.63 5.39
C LEU A 188 -3.76 9.81 4.79
N LYS A 189 -4.46 10.61 5.62
CA LYS A 189 -5.11 11.86 5.19
C LYS A 189 -4.10 12.87 4.63
N GLU A 190 -2.98 13.03 5.30
CA GLU A 190 -1.92 13.94 4.85
C GLU A 190 -1.26 13.44 3.56
N LEU A 191 -0.94 12.14 3.51
CA LEU A 191 -0.34 11.50 2.34
C LEU A 191 -1.26 11.57 1.12
N LYS A 192 -2.57 11.38 1.28
CA LYS A 192 -3.57 11.46 0.20
C LYS A 192 -3.45 12.76 -0.60
N ASN A 193 -3.08 13.88 0.02
CA ASN A 193 -2.97 15.17 -0.68
C ASN A 193 -1.88 15.19 -1.76
N THR A 194 -0.91 14.29 -1.70
CA THR A 194 0.28 14.29 -2.56
C THR A 194 0.44 13.05 -3.42
N LEU A 195 -0.29 11.96 -3.10
CA LEU A 195 -0.22 10.70 -3.83
C LEU A 195 -1.61 10.10 -4.07
N GLY A 196 -1.71 9.10 -4.95
CA GLY A 196 -2.88 8.25 -5.07
C GLY A 196 -2.86 7.18 -3.97
N LEU A 197 -3.96 7.03 -3.23
CA LEU A 197 -4.05 6.10 -2.12
C LEU A 197 -4.97 4.93 -2.47
N VAL A 198 -4.51 3.71 -2.24
CA VAL A 198 -5.33 2.49 -2.31
C VAL A 198 -5.27 1.80 -0.95
N CYS A 199 -6.41 1.59 -0.30
CA CYS A 199 -6.46 0.84 0.96
C CYS A 199 -7.35 -0.38 0.81
N ILE A 200 -6.78 -1.55 1.03
CA ILE A 200 -7.54 -2.78 1.22
C ILE A 200 -7.92 -2.84 2.69
N THR A 201 -9.20 -2.91 2.98
CA THR A 201 -9.67 -2.88 4.37
C THR A 201 -11.08 -3.44 4.52
N HIS A 202 -11.41 -3.84 5.74
CA HIS A 202 -12.77 -4.10 6.22
C HIS A 202 -13.23 -3.05 7.25
N ASP A 203 -12.40 -2.05 7.55
CA ASP A 203 -12.68 -1.00 8.54
C ASP A 203 -13.50 0.13 7.92
N LEU A 204 -14.78 0.21 8.27
CA LEU A 204 -15.68 1.27 7.82
C LEU A 204 -15.28 2.67 8.33
N ASN A 205 -14.57 2.78 9.46
CA ASN A 205 -14.07 4.07 9.94
C ASN A 205 -13.00 4.63 8.98
N LEU A 206 -12.13 3.76 8.45
CA LEU A 206 -11.14 4.13 7.45
C LEU A 206 -11.84 4.59 6.16
N VAL A 207 -12.86 3.85 5.70
CA VAL A 207 -13.66 4.21 4.52
C VAL A 207 -14.32 5.56 4.71
N ASN A 208 -15.05 5.75 5.80
CA ASN A 208 -15.75 7.02 6.11
C ASN A 208 -14.79 8.22 6.20
N SER A 209 -13.56 7.98 6.68
CA SER A 209 -12.57 9.04 6.90
C SER A 209 -11.82 9.45 5.64
N LEU A 210 -11.64 8.55 4.67
CA LEU A 210 -10.65 8.71 3.59
C LEU A 210 -11.19 8.43 2.19
N ALA A 211 -12.24 7.60 2.02
CA ALA A 211 -12.64 7.11 0.72
C ALA A 211 -13.17 8.23 -0.20
N ASP A 212 -12.72 8.24 -1.46
CA ASP A 212 -13.41 8.91 -2.56
C ASP A 212 -14.27 7.89 -3.34
N GLU A 213 -13.72 6.70 -3.54
CA GLU A 213 -14.37 5.58 -4.23
C GLU A 213 -14.14 4.27 -3.47
N VAL A 214 -15.08 3.35 -3.58
CA VAL A 214 -15.01 2.01 -3.00
C VAL A 214 -15.19 0.97 -4.10
N LEU A 215 -14.20 0.11 -4.29
CA LEU A 215 -14.28 -1.09 -5.11
C LEU A 215 -14.68 -2.25 -4.20
N PHE A 216 -15.92 -2.68 -4.31
CA PHE A 216 -16.43 -3.80 -3.53
C PHE A 216 -16.27 -5.09 -4.31
N LEU A 217 -15.51 -6.03 -3.76
CA LEU A 217 -15.23 -7.33 -4.35
C LEU A 217 -16.14 -8.37 -3.73
N GLU A 218 -16.90 -9.04 -4.57
CA GLU A 218 -17.65 -10.24 -4.25
C GLU A 218 -17.11 -11.44 -5.04
N LYS A 219 -17.60 -12.61 -4.75
CA LYS A 219 -17.20 -13.81 -5.49
C LYS A 219 -17.60 -13.67 -6.97
N ASN A 220 -16.59 -13.54 -7.83
CA ASN A 220 -16.70 -13.36 -9.29
C ASN A 220 -17.28 -12.02 -9.76
N GLN A 221 -17.43 -11.03 -8.90
CA GLN A 221 -17.94 -9.71 -9.27
C GLN A 221 -17.15 -8.60 -8.56
N ALA A 222 -17.08 -7.44 -9.19
CA ALA A 222 -16.54 -6.24 -8.59
C ALA A 222 -17.42 -5.07 -8.97
N GLN A 223 -17.79 -4.27 -7.99
CA GLN A 223 -18.60 -3.08 -8.22
C GLN A 223 -17.89 -1.84 -7.66
N LEU A 224 -17.85 -0.79 -8.46
CA LEU A 224 -17.25 0.49 -8.07
C LEU A 224 -18.37 1.46 -7.65
N PHE A 225 -18.25 1.98 -6.44
CA PHE A 225 -19.17 2.95 -5.83
C PHE A 225 -18.47 4.27 -5.57
N LYS A 226 -19.22 5.37 -5.54
CA LYS A 226 -18.81 6.55 -4.79
C LYS A 226 -18.88 6.27 -3.30
N ALA A 227 -17.98 6.87 -2.51
CA ALA A 227 -17.92 6.61 -1.07
C ALA A 227 -19.26 6.87 -0.36
N ASP A 228 -19.92 7.99 -0.68
CA ASP A 228 -21.22 8.33 -0.09
C ASP A 228 -22.32 7.32 -0.42
N GLU A 229 -22.33 6.81 -1.64
CA GLU A 229 -23.27 5.78 -2.09
C GLU A 229 -23.04 4.46 -1.34
N PHE A 230 -21.78 4.03 -1.27
CA PHE A 230 -21.41 2.82 -0.55
C PHE A 230 -21.81 2.87 0.91
N LEU A 231 -21.49 3.97 1.61
CA LEU A 231 -21.79 4.13 3.02
C LEU A 231 -23.30 4.14 3.31
N ARG A 232 -24.14 4.68 2.41
CA ARG A 232 -25.61 4.60 2.56
C ARG A 232 -26.13 3.16 2.46
N ILE A 233 -25.53 2.33 1.65
CA ILE A 233 -25.98 0.93 1.44
C ILE A 233 -25.50 0.03 2.58
N TYR A 234 -24.29 0.21 3.04
CA TYR A 234 -23.61 -0.72 3.98
C TYR A 234 -23.51 -0.20 5.42
N HIS A 235 -23.97 1.03 5.70
CA HIS A 235 -24.05 1.63 7.04
C HIS A 235 -25.51 1.78 7.54
N ALA A 236 -26.51 1.34 6.77
CA ALA A 236 -27.92 1.38 7.15
C ALA A 236 -28.28 0.24 8.13
#